data_cdb651cf05628afa23406a71db0a8ed8
#
_entry.id   cdb651cf05628afa23406a71db0a8ed8
#
_cell.length_a   1.000
_cell.length_b   1.000
_cell.length_c   1.000
_cell.angle_alpha   90.00
_cell.angle_beta   90.00
_cell.angle_gamma   90.00
#
_symmetry.space_group_name_H-M   'P 1'
#
loop_
_entity.id
_entity.type
_entity.pdbx_description
1 polymer ?
#
loop_
_entity_poly.entity_id
_entity_poly.type
_entity_poly.pdbx_seq_one_letter_code
_entity_poly.pdbx_strand_id
1 'polypeptide(L)'
;MVPLLPSESSQKAKFPPSPMDSSIIAALSAILGSTVGGLSTFATTMLNQRYAMRRDILAKDVANREQLYSEFLKEGGNLYFDSINRTLNDVSQQPSLITMYSLVGRIRMISSEGVLTAAEKVAEDIVESYKRPPMTFQEFQQLWGATDPWHEFTNACRTERQSMLGRL
;
A
#
# COMPACT_ATOMS: atom_id res chain seq x y z
N MET A 1 50.54 8.78 -95.32
CA MET A 1 51.08 8.34 -94.05
C MET A 1 50.73 9.44 -93.03
N VAL A 2 49.62 9.30 -92.27
CA VAL A 2 49.09 10.29 -91.39
C VAL A 2 49.19 9.73 -89.95
N PRO A 3 49.83 10.40 -89.00
CA PRO A 3 49.90 9.92 -87.65
C PRO A 3 48.58 10.25 -86.88
N LEU A 4 48.02 9.26 -86.23
CA LEU A 4 46.86 9.36 -85.34
C LEU A 4 47.27 10.02 -84.00
N LEU A 5 46.53 11.05 -83.60
CA LEU A 5 46.61 11.71 -82.28
C LEU A 5 45.93 10.83 -81.22
N PRO A 6 46.48 10.74 -80.00
CA PRO A 6 45.83 10.01 -78.89
C PRO A 6 44.71 10.85 -78.27
N SER A 7 43.59 10.21 -78.05
CA SER A 7 42.42 10.81 -77.34
C SER A 7 42.71 11.07 -75.83
N GLU A 8 42.58 12.31 -75.38
CA GLU A 8 42.61 12.68 -74.02
C GLU A 8 41.40 12.08 -73.29
N SER A 9 41.63 11.15 -72.41
CA SER A 9 40.67 10.66 -71.49
C SER A 9 40.48 11.67 -70.38
N SER A 10 39.31 12.33 -70.32
CA SER A 10 38.86 13.23 -69.25
C SER A 10 38.77 12.49 -67.93
N GLN A 11 39.82 12.52 -67.13
CA GLN A 11 39.76 12.14 -65.73
C GLN A 11 38.91 13.14 -64.94
N LYS A 12 37.64 12.79 -64.64
CA LYS A 12 36.85 13.47 -63.62
C LYS A 12 37.58 13.32 -62.30
N ALA A 13 38.15 14.42 -61.84
CA ALA A 13 38.69 14.54 -60.46
C ALA A 13 37.58 14.32 -59.47
N LYS A 14 37.58 13.15 -58.85
CA LYS A 14 36.72 12.81 -57.72
C LYS A 14 37.33 13.50 -56.51
N PHE A 15 36.83 14.70 -56.16
CA PHE A 15 37.19 15.36 -54.91
C PHE A 15 36.84 14.46 -53.76
N PRO A 16 37.78 14.10 -52.86
CA PRO A 16 37.43 13.40 -51.65
C PRO A 16 36.56 14.32 -50.78
N PRO A 17 35.51 13.78 -50.12
CA PRO A 17 34.70 14.59 -49.20
C PRO A 17 35.59 15.19 -48.11
N SER A 18 35.46 16.50 -47.89
CA SER A 18 36.28 17.22 -46.93
C SER A 18 36.12 16.61 -45.52
N PRO A 19 37.19 16.43 -44.75
CA PRO A 19 37.11 15.82 -43.41
C PRO A 19 36.23 16.61 -42.42
N MET A 20 35.87 17.84 -42.76
CA MET A 20 34.95 18.68 -41.97
C MET A 20 33.49 18.20 -42.02
N ASP A 21 33.05 17.61 -43.14
CA ASP A 21 31.67 17.16 -43.29
C ASP A 21 31.36 15.92 -42.44
N SER A 22 32.35 15.02 -42.33
CA SER A 22 32.22 13.82 -41.49
C SER A 22 32.20 14.13 -40.00
N SER A 23 32.92 15.15 -39.55
CA SER A 23 32.95 15.56 -38.14
C SER A 23 31.65 16.26 -37.71
N ILE A 24 31.04 17.04 -38.58
CA ILE A 24 29.76 17.71 -38.36
C ILE A 24 28.63 16.66 -38.27
N ILE A 25 28.63 15.67 -39.15
CA ILE A 25 27.65 14.58 -39.12
C ILE A 25 27.79 13.77 -37.84
N ALA A 26 29.02 13.47 -37.39
CA ALA A 26 29.28 12.76 -36.14
C ALA A 26 28.82 13.57 -34.92
N ALA A 27 29.08 14.88 -34.89
CA ALA A 27 28.64 15.76 -33.81
C ALA A 27 27.09 15.88 -33.74
N LEU A 28 26.41 16.03 -34.85
CA LEU A 28 24.96 16.05 -34.94
C LEU A 28 24.33 14.72 -34.49
N SER A 29 24.92 13.60 -34.89
CA SER A 29 24.46 12.28 -34.47
C SER A 29 24.63 12.06 -33.00
N ALA A 30 25.69 12.54 -32.36
CA ALA A 30 25.91 12.47 -30.92
C ALA A 30 24.91 13.32 -30.15
N ILE A 31 24.61 14.53 -30.64
CA ILE A 31 23.60 15.42 -30.01
C ILE A 31 22.20 14.78 -30.10
N LEU A 32 21.79 14.30 -31.26
CA LEU A 32 20.51 13.65 -31.47
C LEU A 32 20.38 12.36 -30.62
N GLY A 33 21.43 11.56 -30.56
CA GLY A 33 21.45 10.34 -29.72
C GLY A 33 21.33 10.64 -28.24
N SER A 34 22.01 11.69 -27.75
CA SER A 34 21.96 12.08 -26.33
C SER A 34 20.60 12.67 -25.94
N THR A 35 19.95 13.43 -26.81
CA THR A 35 18.62 13.99 -26.54
C THR A 35 17.54 12.92 -26.51
N VAL A 36 17.54 11.97 -27.42
CA VAL A 36 16.58 10.86 -27.44
C VAL A 36 16.81 9.93 -26.24
N GLY A 37 18.07 9.62 -25.90
CA GLY A 37 18.40 8.83 -24.72
C GLY A 37 18.00 9.51 -23.41
N GLY A 38 18.26 10.81 -23.31
CA GLY A 38 17.90 11.60 -22.11
C GLY A 38 16.39 11.69 -21.90
N LEU A 39 15.60 11.93 -22.94
CA LEU A 39 14.14 12.00 -22.86
C LEU A 39 13.53 10.64 -22.49
N SER A 40 14.03 9.55 -23.05
CA SER A 40 13.57 8.20 -22.74
C SER A 40 13.82 7.84 -21.27
N THR A 41 15.03 8.13 -20.79
CA THR A 41 15.40 7.91 -19.38
C THR A 41 14.56 8.74 -18.44
N PHE A 42 14.33 10.01 -18.77
CA PHE A 42 13.50 10.92 -17.96
C PHE A 42 12.05 10.41 -17.87
N ALA A 43 11.44 10.04 -19.00
CA ALA A 43 10.08 9.53 -19.03
C ALA A 43 9.95 8.22 -18.21
N THR A 44 10.88 7.30 -18.35
CA THR A 44 10.90 6.03 -17.61
C THR A 44 11.07 6.28 -16.10
N THR A 45 11.98 7.17 -15.72
CA THR A 45 12.22 7.52 -14.32
C THR A 45 10.99 8.16 -13.70
N MET A 46 10.34 9.09 -14.41
CA MET A 46 9.13 9.76 -13.92
C MET A 46 7.96 8.79 -13.73
N LEU A 47 7.78 7.84 -14.65
CA LEU A 47 6.76 6.81 -14.52
C LEU A 47 7.06 5.87 -13.34
N ASN A 48 8.29 5.40 -13.22
CA ASN A 48 8.70 4.53 -12.12
C ASN A 48 8.54 5.21 -10.76
N GLN A 49 8.88 6.50 -10.64
CA GLN A 49 8.68 7.27 -9.41
C GLN A 49 7.20 7.40 -9.04
N ARG A 50 6.32 7.63 -10.02
CA ARG A 50 4.86 7.68 -9.77
C ARG A 50 4.31 6.34 -9.29
N TYR A 51 4.75 5.24 -9.89
CA TYR A 51 4.34 3.89 -9.45
C TYR A 51 4.89 3.56 -8.06
N ALA A 52 6.16 3.87 -7.79
CA ALA A 52 6.76 3.67 -6.48
C ALA A 52 6.01 4.48 -5.40
N MET A 53 5.74 5.76 -5.65
CA MET A 53 5.01 6.63 -4.71
C MET A 53 3.61 6.09 -4.39
N ARG A 54 2.87 5.60 -5.38
CA ARG A 54 1.54 5.00 -5.16
C ARG A 54 1.63 3.75 -4.30
N ARG A 55 2.62 2.88 -4.54
CA ARG A 55 2.85 1.67 -3.74
C ARG A 55 3.20 2.02 -2.30
N ASP A 56 4.06 3.03 -2.09
CA ASP A 56 4.46 3.48 -0.76
C ASP A 56 3.28 4.06 0.04
N ILE A 57 2.42 4.86 -0.60
CA ILE A 57 1.22 5.41 0.02
C ILE A 57 0.28 4.27 0.44
N LEU A 58 0.01 3.32 -0.45
CA LEU A 58 -0.84 2.18 -0.15
C LEU A 58 -0.26 1.28 0.94
N ALA A 59 1.05 1.03 0.91
CA ALA A 59 1.72 0.23 1.95
C ALA A 59 1.61 0.89 3.33
N LYS A 60 1.77 2.22 3.41
CA LYS A 60 1.58 2.99 4.64
C LYS A 60 0.13 2.97 5.12
N ASP A 61 -0.84 3.09 4.20
CA ASP A 61 -2.26 3.05 4.57
C ASP A 61 -2.64 1.67 5.12
N VAL A 62 -2.20 0.59 4.48
CA VAL A 62 -2.39 -0.78 4.98
C VAL A 62 -1.75 -0.96 6.35
N ALA A 63 -0.50 -0.52 6.54
CA ALA A 63 0.20 -0.66 7.82
C ALA A 63 -0.49 0.14 8.94
N ASN A 64 -0.96 1.35 8.67
CA ASN A 64 -1.68 2.17 9.64
C ASN A 64 -3.01 1.51 10.06
N ARG A 65 -3.74 0.90 9.13
CA ARG A 65 -4.97 0.16 9.43
C ARG A 65 -4.68 -1.09 10.26
N GLU A 66 -3.67 -1.87 9.88
CA GLU A 66 -3.26 -3.07 10.64
C GLU A 66 -2.87 -2.71 12.08
N GLN A 67 -2.16 -1.62 12.27
CA GLN A 67 -1.84 -1.12 13.61
C GLN A 67 -3.10 -0.75 14.39
N LEU A 68 -4.02 0.01 13.78
CA LEU A 68 -5.28 0.40 14.43
C LEU A 68 -6.13 -0.82 14.81
N TYR A 69 -6.24 -1.81 13.92
CA TYR A 69 -6.99 -3.03 14.20
C TYR A 69 -6.36 -3.86 15.32
N SER A 70 -5.02 -3.91 15.36
CA SER A 70 -4.29 -4.56 16.45
C SER A 70 -4.50 -3.85 17.79
N GLU A 71 -4.48 -2.51 17.81
CA GLU A 71 -4.80 -1.72 19.01
C GLU A 71 -6.22 -1.99 19.50
N PHE A 72 -7.19 -2.03 18.57
CA PHE A 72 -8.59 -2.33 18.89
C PHE A 72 -8.77 -3.75 19.46
N LEU A 73 -8.16 -4.76 18.84
CA LEU A 73 -8.20 -6.14 19.33
C LEU A 73 -7.58 -6.28 20.72
N LYS A 74 -6.44 -5.59 20.96
CA LYS A 74 -5.76 -5.61 22.25
C LYS A 74 -6.61 -4.98 23.34
N GLU A 75 -7.16 -3.78 23.09
CA GLU A 75 -7.99 -3.08 24.05
C GLU A 75 -9.30 -3.83 24.35
N GLY A 76 -9.96 -4.29 23.29
CA GLY A 76 -11.17 -5.08 23.43
C GLY A 76 -10.93 -6.39 24.19
N GLY A 77 -9.80 -7.08 23.92
CA GLY A 77 -9.40 -8.28 24.66
C GLY A 77 -9.18 -8.00 26.14
N ASN A 78 -8.53 -6.88 26.49
CA ASN A 78 -8.34 -6.46 27.88
C ASN A 78 -9.68 -6.21 28.58
N LEU A 79 -10.59 -5.48 27.94
CA LEU A 79 -11.91 -5.19 28.49
C LEU A 79 -12.77 -6.44 28.63
N TYR A 80 -12.71 -7.34 27.65
CA TYR A 80 -13.45 -8.61 27.72
C TYR A 80 -12.94 -9.47 28.86
N PHE A 81 -11.61 -9.58 29.03
CA PHE A 81 -10.99 -10.31 30.13
C PHE A 81 -11.33 -9.67 31.49
N ASP A 82 -11.32 -8.33 31.58
CA ASP A 82 -11.73 -7.60 32.80
C ASP A 82 -13.19 -7.89 33.18
N SER A 83 -14.09 -7.94 32.19
CA SER A 83 -15.52 -8.23 32.42
C SER A 83 -15.76 -9.59 33.05
N ILE A 84 -14.90 -10.57 32.77
CA ILE A 84 -15.00 -11.95 33.30
C ILE A 84 -14.47 -12.04 34.71
N ASN A 85 -13.36 -11.34 35.01
CA ASN A 85 -12.67 -11.43 36.29
C ASN A 85 -13.27 -10.50 37.36
N ARG A 86 -14.27 -9.72 37.02
CA ARG A 86 -14.92 -8.77 37.95
C ARG A 86 -15.58 -9.52 39.10
N THR A 87 -15.12 -9.23 40.29
CA THR A 87 -15.83 -9.63 41.51
C THR A 87 -16.99 -8.65 41.76
N LEU A 88 -18.18 -9.16 42.10
CA LEU A 88 -19.40 -8.38 42.35
C LEU A 88 -19.23 -7.23 43.40
N ASN A 89 -18.11 -7.24 44.13
CA ASN A 89 -17.80 -6.25 45.17
C ASN A 89 -16.96 -5.06 44.69
N ASP A 90 -16.47 -5.07 43.44
CA ASP A 90 -15.57 -4.00 42.94
C ASP A 90 -16.32 -3.04 42.01
N VAL A 91 -17.38 -2.44 42.53
CA VAL A 91 -18.20 -1.41 41.87
C VAL A 91 -17.40 -0.12 41.63
N SER A 92 -16.23 0.01 42.28
CA SER A 92 -15.40 1.23 42.24
C SER A 92 -14.58 1.44 40.98
N GLN A 93 -14.32 0.38 40.20
CA GLN A 93 -13.59 0.48 38.94
C GLN A 93 -14.52 0.28 37.74
N GLN A 94 -15.14 1.37 37.31
CA GLN A 94 -15.77 1.33 35.97
C GLN A 94 -14.70 1.20 34.89
N PRO A 95 -14.82 0.22 33.99
CA PRO A 95 -13.86 0.08 32.93
C PRO A 95 -13.88 1.33 32.05
N SER A 96 -12.71 1.81 31.70
CA SER A 96 -12.61 2.92 30.76
C SER A 96 -12.93 2.45 29.34
N LEU A 97 -14.19 2.50 28.96
CA LEU A 97 -14.62 2.24 27.57
C LEU A 97 -14.22 3.36 26.61
N ILE A 98 -13.67 4.46 27.14
CA ILE A 98 -13.33 5.65 26.34
C ILE A 98 -12.31 5.30 25.25
N THR A 99 -11.27 4.54 25.61
CA THR A 99 -10.23 4.13 24.65
C THR A 99 -10.82 3.28 23.53
N MET A 100 -11.66 2.30 23.87
CA MET A 100 -12.32 1.44 22.88
C MET A 100 -13.21 2.25 21.92
N TYR A 101 -14.07 3.13 22.44
CA TYR A 101 -14.90 3.98 21.57
C TYR A 101 -14.09 4.97 20.75
N SER A 102 -12.95 5.44 21.27
CA SER A 102 -12.00 6.25 20.49
C SER A 102 -11.43 5.46 19.30
N LEU A 103 -11.08 4.19 19.51
CA LEU A 103 -10.59 3.30 18.45
C LEU A 103 -11.69 3.01 17.40
N VAL A 104 -12.95 2.77 17.83
CA VAL A 104 -14.09 2.66 16.91
C VAL A 104 -14.25 3.94 16.08
N GLY A 105 -14.12 5.10 16.71
CA GLY A 105 -14.14 6.40 16.02
C GLY A 105 -13.03 6.52 14.96
N ARG A 106 -11.82 6.06 15.26
CA ARG A 106 -10.71 6.02 14.29
C ARG A 106 -10.98 5.03 13.16
N ILE A 107 -11.52 3.84 13.45
CA ILE A 107 -11.94 2.84 12.47
C ILE A 107 -12.97 3.45 11.52
N ARG A 108 -13.97 4.17 12.04
CA ARG A 108 -15.02 4.83 11.24
C ARG A 108 -14.44 5.82 10.22
N MET A 109 -13.34 6.50 10.54
CA MET A 109 -12.73 7.49 9.64
C MET A 109 -11.97 6.87 8.47
N ILE A 110 -11.39 5.66 8.63
CA ILE A 110 -10.41 5.16 7.65
C ILE A 110 -10.75 3.78 7.07
N SER A 111 -11.70 3.04 7.67
CA SER A 111 -12.02 1.67 7.30
C SER A 111 -13.29 1.57 6.47
N SER A 112 -13.51 0.41 5.86
CA SER A 112 -14.76 0.12 5.15
C SER A 112 -15.93 -0.07 6.12
N GLU A 113 -17.14 0.08 5.61
CA GLU A 113 -18.38 -0.13 6.36
C GLU A 113 -18.44 -1.51 7.02
N GLY A 114 -17.99 -2.55 6.32
CA GLY A 114 -17.97 -3.91 6.86
C GLY A 114 -17.06 -4.07 8.09
N VAL A 115 -15.90 -3.39 8.10
CA VAL A 115 -15.00 -3.39 9.26
C VAL A 115 -15.61 -2.58 10.40
N LEU A 116 -16.22 -1.43 10.09
CA LEU A 116 -16.87 -0.58 11.09
C LEU A 116 -18.01 -1.33 11.78
N THR A 117 -18.93 -1.91 11.01
CA THR A 117 -20.09 -2.65 11.57
C THR A 117 -19.62 -3.80 12.47
N ALA A 118 -18.59 -4.52 12.05
CA ALA A 118 -18.03 -5.61 12.86
C ALA A 118 -17.34 -5.09 14.14
N ALA A 119 -16.66 -3.94 14.08
CA ALA A 119 -16.06 -3.32 15.25
C ALA A 119 -17.13 -2.82 16.27
N GLU A 120 -18.21 -2.21 15.78
CA GLU A 120 -19.33 -1.76 16.61
C GLU A 120 -20.00 -2.95 17.32
N LYS A 121 -20.19 -4.06 16.60
CA LYS A 121 -20.73 -5.30 17.20
C LYS A 121 -19.83 -5.84 18.30
N VAL A 122 -18.52 -5.88 18.09
CA VAL A 122 -17.57 -6.27 19.15
C VAL A 122 -17.67 -5.35 20.37
N ALA A 123 -17.78 -4.04 20.14
CA ALA A 123 -17.92 -3.08 21.23
C ALA A 123 -19.22 -3.31 22.02
N GLU A 124 -20.33 -3.59 21.34
CA GLU A 124 -21.60 -3.94 21.97
C GLU A 124 -21.51 -5.23 22.79
N ASP A 125 -20.88 -6.28 22.23
CA ASP A 125 -20.68 -7.56 22.92
C ASP A 125 -19.84 -7.39 24.20
N ILE A 126 -18.81 -6.52 24.16
CA ILE A 126 -18.02 -6.19 25.35
C ILE A 126 -18.89 -5.50 26.40
N VAL A 127 -19.67 -4.48 26.03
CA VAL A 127 -20.56 -3.78 26.96
C VAL A 127 -21.59 -4.74 27.57
N GLU A 128 -22.12 -5.65 26.75
CA GLU A 128 -23.07 -6.67 27.23
C GLU A 128 -22.41 -7.67 28.18
N SER A 129 -21.13 -8.00 27.99
CA SER A 129 -20.39 -8.89 28.88
C SER A 129 -20.28 -8.33 30.31
N TYR A 130 -20.23 -7.00 30.47
CA TYR A 130 -20.23 -6.35 31.78
C TYR A 130 -21.56 -6.44 32.53
N LYS A 131 -22.66 -6.74 31.84
CA LYS A 131 -23.99 -6.93 32.47
C LYS A 131 -24.19 -8.35 32.96
N ARG A 132 -23.36 -9.31 32.51
CA ARG A 132 -23.42 -10.72 32.89
C ARG A 132 -22.80 -10.94 34.28
N PRO A 133 -23.25 -11.95 35.02
CA PRO A 133 -22.56 -12.32 36.26
C PRO A 133 -21.15 -12.80 35.96
N PRO A 134 -20.21 -12.65 36.92
CA PRO A 134 -18.86 -13.23 36.78
C PRO A 134 -18.93 -14.71 36.47
N MET A 135 -18.07 -15.17 35.57
CA MET A 135 -18.03 -16.56 35.14
C MET A 135 -16.67 -17.17 35.42
N THR A 136 -16.61 -18.50 35.56
CA THR A 136 -15.36 -19.21 35.69
C THR A 136 -14.63 -19.27 34.36
N PHE A 137 -13.31 -19.52 34.39
CA PHE A 137 -12.51 -19.66 33.17
C PHE A 137 -13.00 -20.79 32.26
N GLN A 138 -13.55 -21.87 32.82
CA GLN A 138 -14.11 -22.97 32.04
C GLN A 138 -15.40 -22.56 31.30
N GLU A 139 -16.30 -21.85 31.96
CA GLU A 139 -17.51 -21.31 31.34
C GLU A 139 -17.16 -20.32 30.23
N PHE A 140 -16.14 -19.49 30.46
CA PHE A 140 -15.60 -18.59 29.45
C PHE A 140 -15.07 -19.34 28.23
N GLN A 141 -14.24 -20.38 28.40
CA GLN A 141 -13.72 -21.17 27.28
C GLN A 141 -14.84 -21.82 26.46
N GLN A 142 -15.90 -22.30 27.11
CA GLN A 142 -17.05 -22.88 26.42
C GLN A 142 -17.80 -21.82 25.61
N LEU A 143 -18.03 -20.66 26.20
CA LEU A 143 -18.68 -19.54 25.54
C LEU A 143 -17.86 -19.04 24.34
N TRP A 144 -16.54 -18.87 24.53
CA TRP A 144 -15.62 -18.42 23.48
C TRP A 144 -15.54 -19.39 22.31
N GLY A 145 -15.48 -20.69 22.61
CA GLY A 145 -15.46 -21.73 21.56
C GLY A 145 -16.76 -21.81 20.77
N ALA A 146 -17.88 -21.41 21.34
CA ALA A 146 -19.18 -21.38 20.68
C ALA A 146 -19.42 -20.08 19.88
N THR A 147 -18.85 -18.96 20.32
CA THR A 147 -19.13 -17.64 19.74
C THR A 147 -17.85 -16.81 19.81
N ASP A 148 -16.97 -16.96 18.81
CA ASP A 148 -15.79 -16.08 18.71
C ASP A 148 -16.22 -14.65 18.31
N PRO A 149 -16.26 -13.70 19.23
CA PRO A 149 -16.73 -12.35 18.96
C PRO A 149 -15.83 -11.59 17.98
N TRP A 150 -14.58 -12.05 17.82
CA TRP A 150 -13.59 -11.43 16.94
C TRP A 150 -13.63 -11.95 15.50
N HIS A 151 -14.33 -13.06 15.27
CA HIS A 151 -14.32 -13.74 13.97
C HIS A 151 -14.81 -12.84 12.84
N GLU A 152 -15.94 -12.18 13.03
CA GLU A 152 -16.52 -11.29 12.01
C GLU A 152 -15.61 -10.10 11.74
N PHE A 153 -15.07 -9.49 12.81
CA PHE A 153 -14.16 -8.35 12.68
C PHE A 153 -12.88 -8.73 11.94
N THR A 154 -12.23 -9.82 12.33
CA THR A 154 -10.97 -10.25 11.69
C THR A 154 -11.17 -10.66 10.23
N ASN A 155 -12.31 -11.25 9.88
CA ASN A 155 -12.66 -11.57 8.50
C ASN A 155 -12.94 -10.30 7.67
N ALA A 156 -13.64 -9.31 8.24
CA ALA A 156 -13.88 -8.03 7.58
C ALA A 156 -12.55 -7.31 7.29
N CYS A 157 -11.64 -7.26 8.26
CA CYS A 157 -10.28 -6.69 8.09
C CYS A 157 -9.49 -7.41 6.99
N ARG A 158 -9.56 -8.75 6.95
CA ARG A 158 -8.90 -9.55 5.90
C ARG A 158 -9.45 -9.25 4.51
N THR A 159 -10.76 -9.17 4.39
CA THR A 159 -11.45 -8.85 3.12
C THR A 159 -11.09 -7.45 2.63
N GLU A 160 -11.10 -6.47 3.52
CA GLU A 160 -10.69 -5.11 3.19
C GLU A 160 -9.24 -5.05 2.70
N ARG A 161 -8.31 -5.70 3.43
CA ARG A 161 -6.89 -5.79 3.05
C ARG A 161 -6.72 -6.40 1.65
N GLN A 162 -7.41 -7.50 1.36
CA GLN A 162 -7.36 -8.14 0.04
C GLN A 162 -7.87 -7.20 -1.07
N SER A 163 -8.95 -6.49 -0.81
CA SER A 163 -9.50 -5.48 -1.73
C SER A 163 -8.52 -4.34 -2.01
N MET A 164 -7.76 -3.89 -1.00
CA MET A 164 -6.75 -2.85 -1.16
C MET A 164 -5.56 -3.33 -1.98
N LEU A 165 -5.06 -4.54 -1.72
CA LEU A 165 -3.94 -5.14 -2.43
C LEU A 165 -4.28 -5.50 -3.89
N GLY A 166 -5.53 -5.87 -4.17
CA GLY A 166 -6.01 -6.16 -5.52
C GLY A 166 -6.13 -4.93 -6.44
N ARG A 167 -5.91 -3.72 -5.91
CA ARG A 167 -5.91 -2.45 -6.67
C ARG A 167 -4.50 -2.04 -7.15
N LEU A 168 -3.47 -2.81 -6.82
CA LEU A 168 -2.08 -2.62 -7.26
C LEU A 168 -1.84 -3.29 -8.61
#